data_99b162c9177e12faa7c00ef10d218af6
#
_entry.id   99b162c9177e12faa7c00ef10d218af6
#
_cell.length_a   1.000
_cell.length_b   1.000
_cell.length_c   1.000
_cell.angle_alpha   90.00
_cell.angle_beta   90.00
_cell.angle_gamma   90.00
#
_symmetry.space_group_name_H-M   'P 1'
#
loop_
_entity.id
_entity.type
_entity.pdbx_description
1 polymer ?
#
loop_
_entity_poly.entity_id
_entity_poly.type
_entity_poly.pdbx_seq_one_letter_code
_entity_poly.pdbx_strand_id
1 'polypeptide(L)'
;GMGLVPLFSRWGTRTDMFDATQGLNGSDSIGAIMALGRMAMGVVFFLILMVATHKVTTFKKLKLTPAIALGGLMIGMSLACYVTSTLMTTVANAVMFIYTGPVICVLLARIFRKEPMSPLQWVCLCIVFVGMLFGESLLGFGVGGNAFGLDFNLAPSTPEFPQKMVGDIFGLLSGVFYGASMFFNGYRKDADTTARGVYNFIFAVIGAGTVAILMNVVGMATGQTNWITEIHFTAFNWVGAVLLWIVCGPIALGCLLVAGRNLPAMDYSTIAYWEVPVALFIGLVVFSEPVTLNTAIGIILIVGGGAFPTIKAMIQGSKMEKQQKVAEHLSERLEEEAAKEEER
;
A
#
# COMPACT_ATOMS: atom_id res chain seq x y z
N GLY A 1 -6.15 -6.11 -6.20
CA GLY A 1 -4.99 -5.96 -7.09
C GLY A 1 -3.67 -5.94 -6.34
N MET A 2 -3.54 -5.09 -5.32
CA MET A 2 -2.26 -4.95 -4.58
C MET A 2 -1.91 -6.20 -3.75
N GLY A 3 -2.87 -6.89 -3.14
CA GLY A 3 -2.64 -8.15 -2.42
C GLY A 3 -2.05 -9.28 -3.26
N LEU A 4 -2.06 -9.15 -4.60
CA LEU A 4 -1.42 -10.10 -5.51
C LEU A 4 0.05 -9.77 -5.79
N VAL A 5 0.58 -8.66 -5.27
CA VAL A 5 1.97 -8.25 -5.49
C VAL A 5 2.97 -9.31 -5.03
N PRO A 6 2.85 -9.90 -3.83
CA PRO A 6 3.78 -10.95 -3.41
C PRO A 6 3.78 -12.15 -4.35
N LEU A 7 2.60 -12.55 -4.84
CA LEU A 7 2.47 -13.66 -5.78
C LEU A 7 3.24 -13.40 -7.09
N PHE A 8 2.89 -12.32 -7.75
CA PHE A 8 3.44 -12.03 -9.07
C PHE A 8 4.91 -11.58 -9.01
N SER A 9 5.34 -10.93 -7.93
CA SER A 9 6.75 -10.58 -7.74
C SER A 9 7.61 -11.84 -7.59
N ARG A 10 7.17 -12.82 -6.79
CA ARG A 10 7.90 -14.08 -6.63
C ARG A 10 7.88 -14.92 -7.91
N TRP A 11 6.76 -14.97 -8.62
CA TRP A 11 6.69 -15.63 -9.92
C TRP A 11 7.62 -14.98 -10.95
N GLY A 12 7.73 -13.66 -10.93
CA GLY A 12 8.61 -12.92 -11.84
C GLY A 12 10.10 -13.05 -11.51
N THR A 13 10.48 -13.53 -10.33
CA THR A 13 11.86 -13.44 -9.86
C THR A 13 12.48 -14.77 -9.41
N ARG A 14 11.68 -15.82 -9.18
CA ARG A 14 12.17 -17.12 -8.72
C ARG A 14 12.16 -18.16 -9.81
N THR A 15 13.06 -19.14 -9.68
CA THR A 15 13.17 -20.27 -10.64
C THR A 15 12.07 -21.30 -10.44
N ASP A 16 11.57 -21.47 -9.22
CA ASP A 16 10.42 -22.32 -8.89
C ASP A 16 9.27 -21.50 -8.31
N MET A 17 8.06 -21.81 -8.77
CA MET A 17 6.82 -21.11 -8.47
C MET A 17 6.37 -21.27 -7.03
N PHE A 18 6.64 -22.43 -6.42
CA PHE A 18 6.11 -22.84 -5.12
C PHE A 18 7.18 -22.94 -4.03
N ASP A 19 8.45 -22.95 -4.40
CA ASP A 19 9.54 -23.08 -3.43
C ASP A 19 10.01 -21.70 -2.94
N ALA A 20 9.71 -21.40 -1.68
CA ALA A 20 10.16 -20.18 -1.02
C ALA A 20 11.67 -20.17 -0.72
N THR A 21 12.30 -21.36 -0.72
CA THR A 21 13.71 -21.54 -0.34
C THR A 21 14.67 -21.30 -1.50
N GLN A 22 14.19 -21.29 -2.75
CA GLN A 22 15.04 -21.06 -3.91
C GLN A 22 15.47 -19.60 -3.99
N GLY A 23 16.75 -19.39 -4.22
CA GLY A 23 17.36 -18.07 -4.36
C GLY A 23 16.72 -17.21 -5.44
N LEU A 24 16.90 -15.91 -5.31
CA LEU A 24 16.47 -14.95 -6.33
C LEU A 24 17.20 -15.24 -7.64
N ASN A 25 16.48 -15.20 -8.75
CA ASN A 25 17.04 -15.32 -10.08
C ASN A 25 17.77 -14.01 -10.44
N GLY A 26 19.05 -13.96 -10.12
CA GLY A 26 19.91 -12.81 -10.39
C GLY A 26 20.19 -11.92 -9.19
N SER A 27 20.18 -10.62 -9.39
CA SER A 27 20.59 -9.59 -8.43
C SER A 27 19.59 -9.35 -7.31
N ASP A 28 20.07 -9.00 -6.12
CA ASP A 28 19.26 -8.51 -4.99
C ASP A 28 18.43 -7.27 -5.36
N SER A 29 18.82 -6.53 -6.39
CA SER A 29 18.09 -5.38 -6.91
C SER A 29 16.89 -5.73 -7.81
N ILE A 30 16.67 -7.02 -8.12
CA ILE A 30 15.60 -7.45 -9.04
C ILE A 30 14.21 -6.98 -8.58
N GLY A 31 13.95 -6.92 -7.28
CA GLY A 31 12.70 -6.40 -6.73
C GLY A 31 12.43 -4.94 -7.13
N ALA A 32 13.45 -4.08 -7.01
CA ALA A 32 13.34 -2.69 -7.40
C ALA A 32 13.20 -2.53 -8.92
N ILE A 33 13.84 -3.38 -9.71
CA ILE A 33 13.73 -3.41 -11.19
C ILE A 33 12.30 -3.85 -11.60
N MET A 34 11.74 -4.86 -10.94
CA MET A 34 10.36 -5.29 -11.15
C MET A 34 9.35 -4.17 -10.84
N ALA A 35 9.59 -3.42 -9.76
CA ALA A 35 8.78 -2.25 -9.43
C ALA A 35 8.95 -1.13 -10.47
N LEU A 36 10.16 -0.92 -10.97
CA LEU A 36 10.43 0.07 -12.03
C LEU A 36 9.61 -0.25 -13.30
N GLY A 37 9.64 -1.51 -13.77
CA GLY A 37 8.84 -1.97 -14.91
C GLY A 37 7.33 -1.74 -14.68
N ARG A 38 6.83 -2.02 -13.47
CA ARG A 38 5.45 -1.75 -13.05
C ARG A 38 5.09 -0.27 -13.17
N MET A 39 5.97 0.64 -12.75
CA MET A 39 5.74 2.08 -12.85
C MET A 39 5.81 2.56 -14.30
N ALA A 40 6.76 2.05 -15.09
CA ALA A 40 6.88 2.36 -16.52
C ALA A 40 5.61 1.94 -17.30
N MET A 41 5.09 0.75 -17.06
CA MET A 41 3.81 0.32 -17.63
C MET A 41 2.64 1.21 -17.21
N GLY A 42 2.67 1.73 -15.98
CA GLY A 42 1.72 2.74 -15.53
C GLY A 42 1.76 4.02 -16.35
N VAL A 43 2.95 4.53 -16.69
CA VAL A 43 3.10 5.69 -17.59
C VAL A 43 2.46 5.40 -18.95
N VAL A 44 2.80 4.27 -19.57
CA VAL A 44 2.26 3.88 -20.88
C VAL A 44 0.74 3.80 -20.84
N PHE A 45 0.18 3.12 -19.85
CA PHE A 45 -1.28 2.97 -19.68
C PHE A 45 -1.98 4.32 -19.52
N PHE A 46 -1.49 5.20 -18.65
CA PHE A 46 -2.12 6.50 -18.44
C PHE A 46 -1.94 7.44 -19.63
N LEU A 47 -0.85 7.34 -20.39
CA LEU A 47 -0.70 8.05 -21.66
C LEU A 47 -1.73 7.57 -22.69
N ILE A 48 -1.91 6.26 -22.86
CA ILE A 48 -2.94 5.68 -23.75
C ILE A 48 -4.33 6.13 -23.29
N LEU A 49 -4.62 6.03 -22.00
CA LEU A 49 -5.91 6.45 -21.44
C LEU A 49 -6.16 7.95 -21.66
N MET A 50 -5.14 8.80 -21.53
CA MET A 50 -5.23 10.24 -21.78
C MET A 50 -5.57 10.54 -23.24
N VAL A 51 -4.94 9.83 -24.18
CA VAL A 51 -5.24 9.98 -25.62
C VAL A 51 -6.64 9.46 -25.94
N ALA A 52 -6.99 8.27 -25.46
CA ALA A 52 -8.29 7.62 -25.70
C ALA A 52 -9.46 8.43 -25.11
N THR A 53 -9.25 9.15 -23.99
CA THR A 53 -10.27 9.98 -23.35
C THR A 53 -10.24 11.44 -23.81
N HIS A 54 -9.43 11.78 -24.82
CA HIS A 54 -9.25 13.14 -25.36
C HIS A 54 -8.85 14.20 -24.30
N LYS A 55 -8.15 13.80 -23.22
CA LYS A 55 -7.77 14.66 -22.10
C LYS A 55 -6.39 15.32 -22.22
N VAL A 56 -5.79 15.31 -23.40
CA VAL A 56 -4.47 15.93 -23.68
C VAL A 56 -4.47 17.43 -23.36
N THR A 57 -5.56 18.13 -23.66
CA THR A 57 -5.71 19.55 -23.32
C THR A 57 -5.78 19.81 -21.81
N THR A 58 -6.43 18.92 -21.07
CA THR A 58 -6.50 18.97 -19.61
C THR A 58 -5.13 18.74 -18.99
N PHE A 59 -4.36 17.79 -19.53
CA PHE A 59 -2.98 17.53 -19.10
C PHE A 59 -2.08 18.76 -19.30
N LYS A 60 -2.15 19.43 -20.46
CA LYS A 60 -1.37 20.65 -20.74
C LYS A 60 -1.72 21.80 -19.81
N LYS A 61 -2.96 21.87 -19.33
CA LYS A 61 -3.44 22.92 -18.40
C LYS A 61 -3.13 22.58 -16.92
N LEU A 62 -2.86 21.31 -16.61
CA LEU A 62 -2.55 20.90 -15.25
C LEU A 62 -1.17 21.42 -14.83
N LYS A 63 -1.14 22.35 -13.88
CA LYS A 63 0.10 22.83 -13.30
C LYS A 63 0.70 21.75 -12.41
N LEU A 64 1.92 21.32 -12.73
CA LEU A 64 2.69 20.43 -11.86
C LEU A 64 2.95 21.15 -10.53
N THR A 65 2.56 20.53 -9.44
CA THR A 65 2.81 21.02 -8.07
C THR A 65 3.74 20.08 -7.33
N PRO A 66 4.52 20.56 -6.34
CA PRO A 66 5.39 19.72 -5.55
C PRO A 66 4.65 18.51 -4.92
N ALA A 67 3.38 18.70 -4.54
CA ALA A 67 2.58 17.61 -3.97
C ALA A 67 2.33 16.47 -4.98
N ILE A 68 2.08 16.76 -6.25
CA ILE A 68 1.91 15.74 -7.30
C ILE A 68 3.24 15.01 -7.54
N ALA A 69 4.34 15.76 -7.64
CA ALA A 69 5.66 15.18 -7.86
C ALA A 69 6.11 14.30 -6.69
N LEU A 70 6.01 14.81 -5.46
CA LEU A 70 6.35 14.07 -4.25
C LEU A 70 5.43 12.86 -4.05
N GLY A 71 4.13 12.98 -4.31
CA GLY A 71 3.20 11.86 -4.25
C GLY A 71 3.60 10.71 -5.17
N GLY A 72 4.00 11.04 -6.41
CA GLY A 72 4.51 10.06 -7.38
C GLY A 72 5.87 9.49 -6.98
N LEU A 73 6.83 10.34 -6.60
CA LEU A 73 8.15 9.91 -6.18
C LEU A 73 8.07 8.92 -5.01
N MET A 74 7.30 9.28 -3.96
CA MET A 74 7.15 8.47 -2.76
C MET A 74 6.47 7.12 -3.05
N ILE A 75 5.45 7.06 -3.93
CA ILE A 75 4.84 5.78 -4.28
C ILE A 75 5.81 4.88 -5.05
N GLY A 76 6.62 5.43 -5.92
CA GLY A 76 7.65 4.69 -6.64
C GLY A 76 8.70 4.09 -5.71
N MET A 77 9.22 4.90 -4.78
CA MET A 77 10.16 4.43 -3.75
C MET A 77 9.51 3.37 -2.85
N SER A 78 8.29 3.61 -2.39
CA SER A 78 7.54 2.67 -1.56
C SER A 78 7.43 1.31 -2.23
N LEU A 79 6.96 1.26 -3.47
CA LEU A 79 6.68 0.01 -4.15
C LEU A 79 7.97 -0.73 -4.57
N ALA A 80 9.05 -0.01 -4.84
CA ALA A 80 10.35 -0.64 -5.03
C ALA A 80 10.84 -1.31 -3.74
N CYS A 81 10.76 -0.62 -2.61
CA CYS A 81 11.09 -1.18 -1.30
C CYS A 81 10.15 -2.35 -0.93
N TYR A 82 8.86 -2.24 -1.23
CA TYR A 82 7.88 -3.30 -0.94
C TYR A 82 8.15 -4.58 -1.73
N VAL A 83 8.33 -4.48 -3.05
CA VAL A 83 8.64 -5.65 -3.89
C VAL A 83 9.94 -6.30 -3.43
N THR A 84 10.98 -5.51 -3.14
CA THR A 84 12.23 -6.02 -2.59
C THR A 84 12.02 -6.75 -1.26
N SER A 85 11.23 -6.17 -0.34
CA SER A 85 10.87 -6.80 0.93
C SER A 85 10.16 -8.14 0.73
N THR A 86 9.19 -8.24 -0.19
CA THR A 86 8.47 -9.52 -0.46
C THR A 86 9.37 -10.64 -0.97
N LEU A 87 10.56 -10.32 -1.45
CA LEU A 87 11.54 -11.30 -1.92
C LEU A 87 12.54 -11.72 -0.83
N MET A 88 12.77 -10.86 0.16
CA MET A 88 13.79 -11.04 1.19
C MET A 88 13.22 -11.42 2.57
N THR A 89 11.92 -11.30 2.77
CA THR A 89 11.23 -11.69 4.01
C THR A 89 9.91 -12.40 3.71
N THR A 90 9.18 -12.84 4.73
CA THR A 90 7.88 -13.48 4.55
C THR A 90 6.86 -12.50 3.96
N VAL A 91 5.85 -13.03 3.25
CA VAL A 91 4.75 -12.22 2.73
C VAL A 91 4.04 -11.46 3.85
N ALA A 92 3.83 -12.15 4.99
CA ALA A 92 3.19 -11.57 6.16
C ALA A 92 3.93 -10.32 6.64
N ASN A 93 5.26 -10.41 6.84
CA ASN A 93 6.08 -9.30 7.31
C ASN A 93 6.10 -8.12 6.32
N ALA A 94 6.37 -8.40 5.05
CA ALA A 94 6.38 -7.35 4.03
C ALA A 94 5.04 -6.58 3.96
N VAL A 95 3.92 -7.31 4.07
CA VAL A 95 2.58 -6.73 4.07
C VAL A 95 2.32 -5.94 5.35
N MET A 96 2.70 -6.45 6.52
CA MET A 96 2.54 -5.72 7.77
C MET A 96 3.28 -4.39 7.77
N PHE A 97 4.52 -4.39 7.28
CA PHE A 97 5.32 -3.16 7.23
C PHE A 97 4.76 -2.11 6.28
N ILE A 98 4.32 -2.46 5.07
CA ILE A 98 3.76 -1.44 4.16
C ILE A 98 2.48 -0.83 4.74
N TYR A 99 1.71 -1.60 5.54
CA TYR A 99 0.49 -1.10 6.20
C TYR A 99 0.74 -0.21 7.42
N THR A 100 1.99 0.10 7.76
CA THR A 100 2.31 1.29 8.58
C THR A 100 1.96 2.58 7.84
N GLY A 101 1.92 2.54 6.51
CA GLY A 101 1.69 3.69 5.66
C GLY A 101 0.43 4.49 5.98
N PRO A 102 -0.77 3.88 6.06
CA PRO A 102 -1.98 4.59 6.46
C PRO A 102 -1.84 5.31 7.81
N VAL A 103 -1.15 4.69 8.77
CA VAL A 103 -0.84 5.30 10.07
C VAL A 103 0.01 6.55 9.90
N ILE A 104 1.08 6.44 9.12
CA ILE A 104 1.98 7.55 8.83
C ILE A 104 1.26 8.66 8.06
N CYS A 105 0.38 8.32 7.11
CA CYS A 105 -0.44 9.29 6.40
C CYS A 105 -1.29 10.12 7.36
N VAL A 106 -1.95 9.48 8.33
CA VAL A 106 -2.79 10.16 9.33
C VAL A 106 -1.94 11.05 10.24
N LEU A 107 -0.76 10.57 10.68
CA LEU A 107 0.17 11.38 11.47
C LEU A 107 0.67 12.61 10.70
N LEU A 108 1.07 12.45 9.44
CA LEU A 108 1.47 13.56 8.58
C LEU A 108 0.32 14.56 8.36
N ALA A 109 -0.90 14.06 8.16
CA ALA A 109 -2.08 14.92 8.02
C ALA A 109 -2.35 15.71 9.32
N ARG A 110 -2.15 15.09 10.48
CA ARG A 110 -2.27 15.76 11.78
C ARG A 110 -1.23 16.85 11.98
N ILE A 111 0.03 16.58 11.62
CA ILE A 111 1.16 17.50 11.82
C ILE A 111 1.08 18.68 10.84
N PHE A 112 0.96 18.39 9.54
CA PHE A 112 1.09 19.39 8.49
C PHE A 112 -0.23 20.06 8.09
N ARG A 113 -1.33 19.30 8.06
CA ARG A 113 -2.67 19.84 7.73
C ARG A 113 -3.49 20.21 8.96
N LYS A 114 -2.96 19.91 10.17
CA LYS A 114 -3.62 20.15 11.45
C LYS A 114 -5.03 19.55 11.52
N GLU A 115 -5.26 18.43 10.84
CA GLU A 115 -6.54 17.74 10.87
C GLU A 115 -6.83 17.23 12.28
N PRO A 116 -8.04 17.48 12.83
CA PRO A 116 -8.38 17.04 14.17
C PRO A 116 -8.47 15.51 14.21
N MET A 117 -7.83 14.90 15.22
CA MET A 117 -7.94 13.46 15.48
C MET A 117 -8.79 13.23 16.71
N SER A 118 -9.76 12.32 16.61
CA SER A 118 -10.54 11.91 17.76
C SER A 118 -9.71 11.00 18.69
N PRO A 119 -10.04 10.93 20.00
CA PRO A 119 -9.38 10.00 20.92
C PRO A 119 -9.44 8.54 20.44
N LEU A 120 -10.54 8.16 19.80
CA LEU A 120 -10.71 6.82 19.22
C LEU A 120 -9.66 6.52 18.14
N GLN A 121 -9.37 7.50 17.28
CA GLN A 121 -8.35 7.35 16.23
C GLN A 121 -6.96 7.13 16.81
N TRP A 122 -6.63 7.80 17.92
CA TRP A 122 -5.40 7.57 18.65
C TRP A 122 -5.31 6.14 19.22
N VAL A 123 -6.40 5.67 19.83
CA VAL A 123 -6.45 4.28 20.34
C VAL A 123 -6.27 3.28 19.21
N CYS A 124 -6.97 3.48 18.09
CA CYS A 124 -6.83 2.60 16.92
C CYS A 124 -5.42 2.62 16.34
N LEU A 125 -4.77 3.78 16.31
CA LEU A 125 -3.38 3.91 15.91
C LEU A 125 -2.44 3.09 16.79
N CYS A 126 -2.61 3.16 18.11
CA CYS A 126 -1.86 2.35 19.07
C CYS A 126 -2.11 0.85 18.86
N ILE A 127 -3.36 0.44 18.60
CA ILE A 127 -3.71 -0.96 18.32
C ILE A 127 -3.00 -1.46 17.06
N VAL A 128 -2.97 -0.68 15.98
CA VAL A 128 -2.23 -1.03 14.76
C VAL A 128 -0.74 -1.18 15.05
N PHE A 129 -0.15 -0.26 15.81
CA PHE A 129 1.26 -0.32 16.17
C PHE A 129 1.58 -1.58 17.01
N VAL A 130 0.77 -1.90 18.01
CA VAL A 130 0.90 -3.14 18.79
C VAL A 130 0.74 -4.35 17.88
N GLY A 131 -0.22 -4.33 16.97
CA GLY A 131 -0.42 -5.38 15.97
C GLY A 131 0.82 -5.65 15.12
N MET A 132 1.55 -4.60 14.74
CA MET A 132 2.82 -4.74 14.02
C MET A 132 3.88 -5.44 14.87
N LEU A 133 4.02 -5.08 16.16
CA LEU A 133 4.96 -5.73 17.06
C LEU A 133 4.66 -7.23 17.21
N PHE A 134 3.38 -7.61 17.26
CA PHE A 134 2.96 -9.01 17.29
C PHE A 134 3.29 -9.72 15.96
N GLY A 135 2.98 -9.08 14.84
CA GLY A 135 3.19 -9.64 13.51
C GLY A 135 4.65 -9.98 13.24
N GLU A 136 5.54 -9.08 13.65
CA GLU A 136 6.99 -9.25 13.52
C GLU A 136 7.60 -10.17 14.60
N SER A 137 6.77 -10.72 15.49
CA SER A 137 7.25 -11.49 16.65
C SER A 137 8.26 -10.74 17.52
N LEU A 138 8.18 -9.42 17.54
CA LEU A 138 8.92 -8.58 18.49
C LEU A 138 8.23 -8.57 19.85
N LEU A 139 6.92 -8.74 19.87
CA LEU A 139 6.08 -8.88 21.04
C LEU A 139 5.16 -10.10 20.86
N GLY A 140 5.03 -10.93 21.85
CA GLY A 140 4.07 -12.02 21.80
C GLY A 140 4.46 -13.27 22.57
N PHE A 141 3.78 -14.37 22.21
CA PHE A 141 3.95 -15.67 22.85
C PHE A 141 5.19 -16.39 22.31
N GLY A 142 6.01 -16.93 23.21
CA GLY A 142 7.25 -17.64 22.86
C GLY A 142 8.41 -16.74 22.40
N VAL A 143 8.26 -15.42 22.51
CA VAL A 143 9.27 -14.45 22.09
C VAL A 143 10.36 -14.32 23.18
N GLY A 144 11.64 -14.34 22.76
CA GLY A 144 12.78 -14.23 23.69
C GLY A 144 12.89 -15.41 24.67
N GLY A 145 12.31 -16.57 24.35
CA GLY A 145 12.34 -17.74 25.22
C GLY A 145 11.36 -17.69 26.41
N ASN A 146 10.52 -16.67 26.51
CA ASN A 146 9.51 -16.51 27.54
C ASN A 146 8.12 -16.89 27.04
N ALA A 147 7.21 -17.25 27.96
CA ALA A 147 5.81 -17.54 27.61
C ALA A 147 5.13 -16.34 26.90
N PHE A 148 5.47 -15.12 27.33
CA PHE A 148 5.12 -13.86 26.69
C PHE A 148 6.27 -12.88 26.91
N GLY A 149 6.76 -12.26 25.86
CA GLY A 149 7.93 -11.40 25.94
C GLY A 149 7.99 -10.33 24.88
N LEU A 150 8.96 -9.45 25.04
CA LEU A 150 9.39 -8.45 24.09
C LEU A 150 10.85 -8.74 23.74
N ASP A 151 11.13 -8.95 22.47
CA ASP A 151 12.49 -9.17 21.98
C ASP A 151 12.73 -8.26 20.79
N PHE A 152 13.62 -7.28 20.96
CA PHE A 152 14.04 -6.38 19.89
C PHE A 152 15.15 -6.96 19.00
N ASN A 153 15.49 -8.23 19.20
CA ASN A 153 16.38 -8.91 18.29
C ASN A 153 15.63 -9.12 16.97
N LEU A 154 15.73 -8.15 16.06
CA LEU A 154 15.16 -8.16 14.74
C LEU A 154 15.43 -9.55 14.13
N ALA A 155 14.38 -10.27 13.89
CA ALA A 155 14.28 -11.69 13.67
C ALA A 155 15.50 -12.35 13.02
N PRO A 156 15.96 -13.49 13.59
CA PRO A 156 17.13 -14.19 13.08
C PRO A 156 16.91 -14.55 11.61
N SER A 157 17.99 -14.44 10.82
CA SER A 157 18.03 -14.95 9.45
C SER A 157 17.61 -16.42 9.46
N THR A 158 16.65 -16.80 8.64
CA THR A 158 16.29 -18.22 8.44
C THR A 158 17.00 -18.74 7.21
N PRO A 159 17.19 -20.07 7.07
CA PRO A 159 17.75 -20.63 5.84
C PRO A 159 16.96 -20.23 4.58
N GLU A 160 15.65 -20.01 4.72
CA GLU A 160 14.76 -19.56 3.65
C GLU A 160 14.95 -18.08 3.30
N PHE A 161 15.26 -17.27 4.31
CA PHE A 161 15.46 -15.83 4.18
C PHE A 161 16.75 -15.39 4.86
N PRO A 162 17.92 -15.60 4.22
CA PRO A 162 19.21 -15.26 4.82
C PRO A 162 19.41 -13.76 5.03
N GLN A 163 18.70 -12.92 4.26
CA GLN A 163 18.73 -11.47 4.35
C GLN A 163 17.45 -10.87 4.95
N LYS A 164 16.76 -11.63 5.82
CA LYS A 164 15.46 -11.23 6.38
C LYS A 164 15.48 -9.84 7.01
N MET A 165 16.50 -9.49 7.78
CA MET A 165 16.64 -8.17 8.39
C MET A 165 16.65 -7.04 7.34
N VAL A 166 17.34 -7.24 6.22
CA VAL A 166 17.36 -6.27 5.13
C VAL A 166 15.97 -6.14 4.51
N GLY A 167 15.29 -7.27 4.29
CA GLY A 167 13.92 -7.33 3.80
C GLY A 167 12.93 -6.58 4.71
N ASP A 168 13.07 -6.75 6.03
CA ASP A 168 12.22 -6.08 7.02
C ASP A 168 12.46 -4.56 7.04
N ILE A 169 13.73 -4.11 6.92
CA ILE A 169 14.06 -2.68 6.78
C ILE A 169 13.44 -2.09 5.50
N PHE A 170 13.54 -2.77 4.36
CA PHE A 170 12.88 -2.33 3.13
C PHE A 170 11.36 -2.30 3.28
N GLY A 171 10.78 -3.27 3.99
CA GLY A 171 9.36 -3.29 4.34
C GLY A 171 8.95 -2.03 5.11
N LEU A 172 9.67 -1.70 6.18
CA LEU A 172 9.41 -0.51 6.99
C LEU A 172 9.53 0.79 6.18
N LEU A 173 10.61 0.92 5.39
CA LEU A 173 10.79 2.06 4.49
C LEU A 173 9.65 2.16 3.48
N SER A 174 9.17 1.02 2.97
CA SER A 174 8.03 1.00 2.06
C SER A 174 6.79 1.62 2.70
N GLY A 175 6.51 1.30 3.96
CA GLY A 175 5.40 1.88 4.73
C GLY A 175 5.55 3.39 4.92
N VAL A 176 6.75 3.87 5.27
CA VAL A 176 7.02 5.31 5.42
C VAL A 176 6.73 6.06 4.11
N PHE A 177 7.29 5.58 3.01
CA PHE A 177 7.07 6.20 1.70
C PHE A 177 5.63 6.06 1.22
N TYR A 178 4.95 4.94 1.52
CA TYR A 178 3.54 4.75 1.19
C TYR A 178 2.66 5.78 1.88
N GLY A 179 2.85 5.95 3.18
CA GLY A 179 2.14 6.96 3.97
C GLY A 179 2.39 8.39 3.49
N ALA A 180 3.64 8.72 3.16
CA ALA A 180 3.98 10.00 2.58
C ALA A 180 3.30 10.21 1.21
N SER A 181 3.27 9.19 0.35
CA SER A 181 2.57 9.26 -0.93
C SER A 181 1.07 9.49 -0.74
N MET A 182 0.42 8.75 0.17
CA MET A 182 -1.00 8.93 0.49
C MET A 182 -1.28 10.35 0.97
N PHE A 183 -0.43 10.90 1.84
CA PHE A 183 -0.53 12.26 2.34
C PHE A 183 -0.43 13.30 1.22
N PHE A 184 0.59 13.23 0.36
CA PHE A 184 0.75 14.16 -0.76
C PHE A 184 -0.36 14.00 -1.80
N ASN A 185 -0.84 12.79 -2.03
CA ASN A 185 -1.97 12.53 -2.92
C ASN A 185 -3.29 13.16 -2.42
N GLY A 186 -3.41 13.42 -1.14
CA GLY A 186 -4.55 14.12 -0.55
C GLY A 186 -4.66 15.61 -0.85
N TYR A 187 -3.61 16.27 -1.41
CA TYR A 187 -3.60 17.74 -1.59
C TYR A 187 -4.39 18.22 -2.80
N ARG A 188 -4.20 17.69 -3.97
CA ARG A 188 -4.76 18.23 -5.23
C ARG A 188 -5.96 17.41 -5.70
N LYS A 189 -7.05 17.41 -4.91
CA LYS A 189 -8.30 16.73 -5.25
C LYS A 189 -9.02 17.33 -6.47
N ASP A 190 -8.73 18.60 -6.82
CA ASP A 190 -9.22 19.31 -7.99
C ASP A 190 -8.63 18.81 -9.31
N ALA A 191 -7.46 18.17 -9.28
CA ALA A 191 -6.77 17.71 -10.48
C ALA A 191 -7.51 16.53 -11.14
N ASP A 192 -7.61 16.56 -12.48
CA ASP A 192 -8.14 15.43 -13.24
C ASP A 192 -7.31 14.17 -12.99
N THR A 193 -7.98 13.05 -12.70
CA THR A 193 -7.32 11.80 -12.29
C THR A 193 -6.40 11.25 -13.38
N THR A 194 -6.79 11.36 -14.65
CA THR A 194 -5.99 10.85 -15.77
C THR A 194 -4.72 11.67 -15.96
N ALA A 195 -4.86 13.00 -15.98
CA ALA A 195 -3.72 13.92 -16.13
C ALA A 195 -2.76 13.82 -14.93
N ARG A 196 -3.30 13.73 -13.72
CA ARG A 196 -2.53 13.50 -12.50
C ARG A 196 -1.82 12.15 -12.51
N GLY A 197 -2.49 11.09 -13.00
CA GLY A 197 -1.94 9.75 -13.11
C GLY A 197 -0.66 9.72 -13.94
N VAL A 198 -0.64 10.41 -15.09
CA VAL A 198 0.58 10.52 -15.93
C VAL A 198 1.75 11.07 -15.12
N TYR A 199 1.57 12.21 -14.44
CA TYR A 199 2.64 12.80 -13.62
C TYR A 199 3.03 11.88 -12.46
N ASN A 200 2.07 11.31 -11.74
CA ASN A 200 2.36 10.41 -10.63
C ASN A 200 3.21 9.21 -11.07
N PHE A 201 2.88 8.59 -12.21
CA PHE A 201 3.66 7.45 -12.68
C PHE A 201 5.03 7.85 -13.24
N ILE A 202 5.18 9.02 -13.89
CA ILE A 202 6.49 9.53 -14.29
C ILE A 202 7.39 9.70 -13.06
N PHE A 203 6.91 10.37 -12.01
CA PHE A 203 7.69 10.53 -10.79
C PHE A 203 7.88 9.20 -10.03
N ALA A 204 6.94 8.26 -10.15
CA ALA A 204 7.09 6.93 -9.57
C ALA A 204 8.20 6.13 -10.27
N VAL A 205 8.36 6.27 -11.59
CA VAL A 205 9.53 5.70 -12.31
C VAL A 205 10.83 6.26 -11.76
N ILE A 206 10.90 7.58 -11.54
CA ILE A 206 12.09 8.21 -10.94
C ILE A 206 12.32 7.66 -9.52
N GLY A 207 11.28 7.56 -8.69
CA GLY A 207 11.38 7.04 -7.32
C GLY A 207 11.85 5.58 -7.28
N ALA A 208 11.25 4.70 -8.08
CA ALA A 208 11.64 3.30 -8.17
C ALA A 208 13.05 3.15 -8.75
N GLY A 209 13.40 3.96 -9.76
CA GLY A 209 14.74 4.01 -10.35
C GLY A 209 15.80 4.45 -9.33
N THR A 210 15.50 5.42 -8.48
CA THR A 210 16.40 5.85 -7.40
C THR A 210 16.71 4.69 -6.45
N VAL A 211 15.69 3.93 -6.02
CA VAL A 211 15.89 2.75 -5.15
C VAL A 211 16.73 1.70 -5.87
N ALA A 212 16.42 1.40 -7.14
CA ALA A 212 17.20 0.43 -7.93
C ALA A 212 18.67 0.83 -8.07
N ILE A 213 18.94 2.10 -8.36
CA ILE A 213 20.31 2.62 -8.45
C ILE A 213 21.04 2.53 -7.10
N LEU A 214 20.38 2.95 -6.01
CA LEU A 214 20.97 2.88 -4.66
C LEU A 214 21.31 1.44 -4.28
N MET A 215 20.43 0.48 -4.54
CA MET A 215 20.68 -0.93 -4.26
C MET A 215 21.88 -1.46 -5.08
N ASN A 216 21.98 -1.11 -6.35
CA ASN A 216 23.13 -1.49 -7.17
C ASN A 216 24.43 -0.86 -6.66
N VAL A 217 24.42 0.43 -6.29
CA VAL A 217 25.62 1.12 -5.77
C VAL A 217 26.06 0.49 -4.43
N VAL A 218 25.12 0.17 -3.54
CA VAL A 218 25.42 -0.50 -2.27
C VAL A 218 25.96 -1.92 -2.53
N GLY A 219 25.35 -2.68 -3.43
CA GLY A 219 25.80 -4.02 -3.81
C GLY A 219 27.25 -4.00 -4.34
N MET A 220 27.59 -3.02 -5.19
CA MET A 220 28.95 -2.82 -5.66
C MET A 220 29.94 -2.49 -4.54
N ALA A 221 29.54 -1.61 -3.63
CA ALA A 221 30.39 -1.18 -2.53
C ALA A 221 30.64 -2.31 -1.50
N THR A 222 29.71 -3.26 -1.40
CA THR A 222 29.82 -4.42 -0.50
C THR A 222 30.44 -5.66 -1.16
N GLY A 223 30.85 -5.54 -2.44
CA GLY A 223 31.46 -6.65 -3.19
C GLY A 223 30.47 -7.71 -3.68
N GLN A 224 29.16 -7.44 -3.57
CA GLN A 224 28.10 -8.26 -4.17
C GLN A 224 27.95 -7.85 -5.64
N THR A 225 28.57 -8.59 -6.55
CA THR A 225 28.72 -8.24 -7.97
C THR A 225 27.57 -8.69 -8.87
N ASN A 226 26.38 -8.86 -8.34
CA ASN A 226 25.26 -9.35 -9.14
C ASN A 226 24.58 -8.22 -9.91
N TRP A 227 25.03 -7.98 -11.12
CA TRP A 227 24.49 -6.98 -12.05
C TRP A 227 23.22 -7.47 -12.75
N ILE A 228 22.44 -6.52 -13.29
CA ILE A 228 21.28 -6.75 -14.17
C ILE A 228 21.59 -7.75 -15.30
N THR A 229 22.84 -7.87 -15.70
CA THR A 229 23.31 -8.77 -16.79
C THR A 229 23.18 -10.26 -16.47
N GLU A 230 23.03 -10.66 -15.21
CA GLU A 230 22.90 -12.06 -14.79
C GLU A 230 21.44 -12.50 -14.60
N ILE A 231 20.47 -11.64 -14.91
CA ILE A 231 19.06 -11.96 -14.78
C ILE A 231 18.60 -12.77 -15.98
N HIS A 232 18.35 -14.06 -15.78
CA HIS A 232 17.82 -14.96 -16.79
C HIS A 232 16.32 -15.18 -16.57
N PHE A 233 15.49 -14.48 -17.34
CA PHE A 233 14.04 -14.68 -17.32
C PHE A 233 13.64 -15.92 -18.13
N THR A 234 12.99 -16.87 -17.47
CA THR A 234 12.25 -17.95 -18.13
C THR A 234 10.92 -17.42 -18.68
N ALA A 235 10.28 -18.17 -19.57
CA ALA A 235 8.95 -17.82 -20.08
C ALA A 235 7.93 -17.59 -18.93
N PHE A 236 8.07 -18.37 -17.87
CA PHE A 236 7.24 -18.25 -16.68
C PHE A 236 7.49 -16.96 -15.88
N ASN A 237 8.74 -16.55 -15.71
CA ASN A 237 9.08 -15.28 -15.06
C ASN A 237 8.49 -14.08 -15.81
N TRP A 238 8.44 -14.13 -17.16
CA TRP A 238 7.77 -13.10 -17.95
C TRP A 238 6.27 -13.02 -17.66
N VAL A 239 5.60 -14.15 -17.46
CA VAL A 239 4.16 -14.15 -17.08
C VAL A 239 3.98 -13.45 -15.73
N GLY A 240 4.78 -13.79 -14.72
CA GLY A 240 4.75 -13.12 -13.41
C GLY A 240 5.03 -11.63 -13.51
N ALA A 241 6.05 -11.24 -14.27
CA ALA A 241 6.42 -9.84 -14.48
C ALA A 241 5.30 -9.04 -15.17
N VAL A 242 4.73 -9.56 -16.26
CA VAL A 242 3.65 -8.90 -17.01
C VAL A 242 2.39 -8.76 -16.14
N LEU A 243 2.02 -9.79 -15.39
CA LEU A 243 0.88 -9.72 -14.46
C LEU A 243 1.13 -8.70 -13.35
N LEU A 244 2.34 -8.66 -12.79
CA LEU A 244 2.73 -7.64 -11.82
C LEU A 244 2.62 -6.23 -12.43
N TRP A 245 3.14 -6.05 -13.64
CA TRP A 245 3.21 -4.75 -14.30
C TRP A 245 1.85 -4.22 -14.75
N ILE A 246 0.93 -5.08 -15.17
CA ILE A 246 -0.40 -4.66 -15.67
C ILE A 246 -1.43 -4.66 -14.55
N VAL A 247 -1.61 -5.78 -13.84
CA VAL A 247 -2.67 -5.94 -12.85
C VAL A 247 -2.39 -5.13 -11.60
N CYS A 248 -1.17 -5.29 -11.06
CA CYS A 248 -0.79 -4.57 -9.83
C CYS A 248 -0.28 -3.16 -10.11
N GLY A 249 0.09 -2.82 -11.33
CA GLY A 249 0.50 -1.49 -11.78
C GLY A 249 -0.70 -0.59 -12.06
N PRO A 250 -0.95 -0.27 -13.34
CA PRO A 250 -1.94 0.73 -13.73
C PRO A 250 -3.36 0.42 -13.27
N ILE A 251 -3.77 -0.86 -13.25
CA ILE A 251 -5.13 -1.20 -12.82
C ILE A 251 -5.29 -0.95 -11.33
N ALA A 252 -4.46 -1.56 -10.48
CA ALA A 252 -4.60 -1.42 -9.02
C ALA A 252 -4.29 0.01 -8.54
N LEU A 253 -3.18 0.60 -9.01
CA LEU A 253 -2.79 1.97 -8.62
C LEU A 253 -3.70 3.02 -9.24
N GLY A 254 -4.24 2.79 -10.44
CA GLY A 254 -5.24 3.64 -11.05
C GLY A 254 -6.52 3.69 -10.20
N CYS A 255 -7.03 2.54 -9.76
CA CYS A 255 -8.15 2.47 -8.82
C CYS A 255 -7.82 3.19 -7.50
N LEU A 256 -6.59 3.06 -7.01
CA LEU A 256 -6.13 3.74 -5.80
C LEU A 256 -6.13 5.26 -5.97
N LEU A 257 -5.68 5.79 -7.12
CA LEU A 257 -5.74 7.22 -7.43
C LEU A 257 -7.17 7.75 -7.49
N VAL A 258 -8.09 6.99 -8.11
CA VAL A 258 -9.52 7.33 -8.15
C VAL A 258 -10.12 7.33 -6.75
N ALA A 259 -9.83 6.32 -5.95
CA ALA A 259 -10.30 6.23 -4.57
C ALA A 259 -9.77 7.40 -3.71
N GLY A 260 -8.47 7.71 -3.79
CA GLY A 260 -7.85 8.81 -3.05
C GLY A 260 -8.39 10.20 -3.41
N ARG A 261 -8.94 10.37 -4.63
CA ARG A 261 -9.63 11.59 -5.04
C ARG A 261 -11.03 11.70 -4.44
N ASN A 262 -11.79 10.60 -4.47
CA ASN A 262 -13.23 10.61 -4.21
C ASN A 262 -13.57 10.29 -2.76
N LEU A 263 -12.68 9.62 -2.04
CA LEU A 263 -12.92 9.18 -0.68
C LEU A 263 -12.18 10.04 0.36
N PRO A 264 -12.73 10.21 1.55
CA PRO A 264 -11.99 10.69 2.71
C PRO A 264 -10.80 9.79 3.01
N ALA A 265 -9.76 10.34 3.66
CA ALA A 265 -8.54 9.59 3.97
C ALA A 265 -8.81 8.32 4.79
N MET A 266 -9.80 8.35 5.67
CA MET A 266 -10.21 7.21 6.49
C MET A 266 -10.79 6.07 5.65
N ASP A 267 -11.77 6.35 4.78
CA ASP A 267 -12.42 5.34 3.93
C ASP A 267 -11.43 4.74 2.93
N TYR A 268 -10.58 5.58 2.38
CA TYR A 268 -9.47 5.18 1.53
C TYR A 268 -8.53 4.19 2.23
N SER A 269 -8.14 4.49 3.47
CA SER A 269 -7.29 3.63 4.29
C SER A 269 -7.96 2.29 4.62
N THR A 270 -9.27 2.29 4.90
CA THR A 270 -10.02 1.06 5.20
C THR A 270 -10.06 0.10 4.02
N ILE A 271 -10.31 0.63 2.81
CA ILE A 271 -10.31 -0.19 1.60
C ILE A 271 -8.90 -0.79 1.36
N ALA A 272 -7.85 -0.04 1.67
CA ALA A 272 -6.49 -0.53 1.55
C ALA A 272 -6.23 -1.74 2.47
N TYR A 273 -6.77 -1.78 3.69
CA TYR A 273 -6.57 -2.91 4.61
C TYR A 273 -7.14 -4.25 4.12
N TRP A 274 -8.09 -4.26 3.16
CA TRP A 274 -8.57 -5.50 2.53
C TRP A 274 -7.49 -6.28 1.77
N GLU A 275 -6.39 -5.63 1.46
CA GLU A 275 -5.25 -6.29 0.80
C GLU A 275 -4.53 -7.28 1.72
N VAL A 276 -4.53 -7.00 3.04
CA VAL A 276 -3.84 -7.83 4.05
C VAL A 276 -4.37 -9.27 4.05
N PRO A 277 -5.68 -9.51 4.22
CA PRO A 277 -6.23 -10.87 4.16
C PRO A 277 -5.89 -11.60 2.86
N VAL A 278 -5.93 -10.90 1.73
CA VAL A 278 -5.64 -11.49 0.41
C VAL A 278 -4.17 -11.90 0.30
N ALA A 279 -3.25 -11.02 0.70
CA ALA A 279 -1.82 -11.31 0.64
C ALA A 279 -1.43 -12.47 1.57
N LEU A 280 -2.01 -12.51 2.76
CA LEU A 280 -1.77 -13.59 3.72
C LEU A 280 -2.33 -14.94 3.26
N PHE A 281 -3.53 -14.94 2.69
CA PHE A 281 -4.09 -16.14 2.07
C PHE A 281 -3.15 -16.69 0.99
N ILE A 282 -2.55 -15.82 0.19
CA ILE A 282 -1.55 -16.19 -0.82
C ILE A 282 -0.29 -16.75 -0.15
N GLY A 283 0.24 -16.11 0.89
CA GLY A 283 1.39 -16.60 1.64
C GLY A 283 1.16 -18.00 2.18
N LEU A 284 0.02 -18.21 2.83
CA LEU A 284 -0.35 -19.51 3.42
C LEU A 284 -0.61 -20.59 2.37
N VAL A 285 -1.44 -20.30 1.35
CA VAL A 285 -1.93 -21.33 0.42
C VAL A 285 -0.95 -21.60 -0.72
N VAL A 286 -0.32 -20.56 -1.25
CA VAL A 286 0.57 -20.70 -2.42
C VAL A 286 2.01 -20.98 -2.01
N PHE A 287 2.49 -20.30 -0.98
CA PHE A 287 3.88 -20.41 -0.55
C PHE A 287 4.08 -21.28 0.69
N SER A 288 2.99 -21.84 1.25
CA SER A 288 3.03 -22.67 2.47
C SER A 288 3.76 -22.00 3.64
N GLU A 289 3.74 -20.65 3.70
CA GLU A 289 4.35 -19.90 4.78
C GLU A 289 3.60 -20.15 6.10
N PRO A 290 4.29 -20.52 7.18
CA PRO A 290 3.62 -20.77 8.46
C PRO A 290 3.05 -19.46 9.03
N VAL A 291 1.76 -19.48 9.33
CA VAL A 291 1.13 -18.38 10.08
C VAL A 291 1.24 -18.72 11.56
N THR A 292 2.12 -18.02 12.27
CA THR A 292 2.26 -18.17 13.72
C THR A 292 1.06 -17.54 14.44
N LEU A 293 0.83 -17.95 15.69
CA LEU A 293 -0.20 -17.32 16.54
C LEU A 293 0.03 -15.80 16.67
N ASN A 294 1.28 -15.39 16.85
CA ASN A 294 1.65 -13.97 16.93
C ASN A 294 1.29 -13.22 15.64
N THR A 295 1.62 -13.80 14.47
CA THR A 295 1.26 -13.24 13.16
C THR A 295 -0.26 -13.11 13.04
N ALA A 296 -1.04 -14.12 13.41
CA ALA A 296 -2.50 -14.06 13.34
C ALA A 296 -3.07 -12.96 14.24
N ILE A 297 -2.56 -12.81 15.47
CA ILE A 297 -2.96 -11.73 16.39
C ILE A 297 -2.60 -10.37 15.78
N GLY A 298 -1.37 -10.24 15.25
CA GLY A 298 -0.91 -9.01 14.59
C GLY A 298 -1.85 -8.54 13.48
N ILE A 299 -2.25 -9.47 12.62
CA ILE A 299 -3.20 -9.21 11.53
C ILE A 299 -4.54 -8.70 12.05
N ILE A 300 -5.12 -9.40 13.03
CA ILE A 300 -6.42 -9.02 13.61
C ILE A 300 -6.35 -7.61 14.19
N LEU A 301 -5.27 -7.28 14.90
CA LEU A 301 -5.05 -5.96 15.48
C LEU A 301 -4.87 -4.88 14.40
N ILE A 302 -4.08 -5.14 13.35
CA ILE A 302 -3.85 -4.18 12.25
C ILE A 302 -5.15 -3.92 11.48
N VAL A 303 -5.84 -4.98 11.05
CA VAL A 303 -7.07 -4.86 10.29
C VAL A 303 -8.18 -4.25 11.16
N GLY A 304 -8.34 -4.74 12.39
CA GLY A 304 -9.34 -4.23 13.33
C GLY A 304 -9.10 -2.77 13.71
N GLY A 305 -7.87 -2.42 14.11
CA GLY A 305 -7.51 -1.05 14.45
C GLY A 305 -7.60 -0.08 13.27
N GLY A 306 -7.23 -0.52 12.07
CA GLY A 306 -7.32 0.30 10.85
C GLY A 306 -8.76 0.49 10.35
N ALA A 307 -9.56 -0.56 10.33
CA ALA A 307 -10.93 -0.52 9.79
C ALA A 307 -11.97 0.07 10.77
N PHE A 308 -11.79 -0.12 12.06
CA PHE A 308 -12.81 0.25 13.07
C PHE A 308 -13.23 1.73 13.05
N PRO A 309 -12.33 2.72 12.97
CA PRO A 309 -12.72 4.13 12.92
C PRO A 309 -13.60 4.45 11.71
N THR A 310 -13.30 3.87 10.56
CA THR A 310 -14.05 4.09 9.33
C THR A 310 -15.42 3.43 9.36
N ILE A 311 -15.49 2.19 9.81
CA ILE A 311 -16.79 1.48 9.97
C ILE A 311 -17.70 2.29 10.89
N LYS A 312 -17.17 2.81 12.01
CA LYS A 312 -17.93 3.66 12.91
C LYS A 312 -18.40 4.96 12.25
N ALA A 313 -17.52 5.62 11.48
CA ALA A 313 -17.88 6.84 10.76
C ALA A 313 -18.96 6.59 9.69
N MET A 314 -18.87 5.49 8.96
CA MET A 314 -19.88 5.08 7.97
C MET A 314 -21.25 4.82 8.62
N ILE A 315 -21.27 4.10 9.75
CA ILE A 315 -22.51 3.83 10.49
C ILE A 315 -23.14 5.14 11.01
N GLN A 316 -22.31 6.07 11.52
CA GLN A 316 -22.79 7.36 12.00
C GLN A 316 -23.30 8.24 10.84
N GLY A 317 -22.59 8.28 9.71
CA GLY A 317 -23.01 9.01 8.51
C GLY A 317 -24.35 8.52 7.98
N SER A 318 -24.51 7.20 7.86
CA SER A 318 -25.77 6.60 7.43
C SER A 318 -26.95 6.89 8.41
N LYS A 319 -26.68 6.97 9.71
CA LYS A 319 -27.72 7.37 10.69
C LYS A 319 -28.12 8.83 10.53
N MET A 320 -27.15 9.72 10.34
CA MET A 320 -27.43 11.16 10.12
C MET A 320 -28.21 11.40 8.83
N GLU A 321 -27.84 10.73 7.73
CA GLU A 321 -28.58 10.81 6.46
C GLU A 321 -30.03 10.34 6.60
N LYS A 322 -30.26 9.23 7.33
CA LYS A 322 -31.63 8.77 7.62
C LYS A 322 -32.42 9.78 8.44
N GLN A 323 -31.80 10.38 9.46
CA GLN A 323 -32.45 11.40 10.28
C GLN A 323 -32.76 12.64 9.46
N GLN A 324 -31.88 13.05 8.55
CA GLN A 324 -32.11 14.21 7.69
C GLN A 324 -33.27 13.98 6.72
N LYS A 325 -33.35 12.79 6.08
CA LYS A 325 -34.49 12.42 5.24
C LYS A 325 -35.83 12.36 6.00
N VAL A 326 -35.80 11.89 7.23
CA VAL A 326 -37.00 11.90 8.08
C VAL A 326 -37.41 13.33 8.45
N ALA A 327 -36.44 14.20 8.76
CA ALA A 327 -36.72 15.60 9.08
C ALA A 327 -37.25 16.38 7.84
N GLU A 328 -36.68 16.15 6.65
CA GLU A 328 -37.19 16.72 5.37
C GLU A 328 -38.63 16.28 5.11
N HIS A 329 -38.91 14.99 5.21
CA HIS A 329 -40.29 14.49 4.99
C HIS A 329 -41.28 14.98 6.03
N LEU A 330 -40.84 15.21 7.26
CA LEU A 330 -41.70 15.80 8.30
C LEU A 330 -41.97 17.27 8.02
N SER A 331 -40.96 18.04 7.56
CA SER A 331 -41.14 19.45 7.20
C SER A 331 -42.09 19.62 6.01
N GLU A 332 -41.96 18.76 4.98
CA GLU A 332 -42.89 18.77 3.83
C GLU A 332 -44.34 18.51 4.25
N ARG A 333 -44.55 17.53 5.14
CA ARG A 333 -45.92 17.26 5.67
C ARG A 333 -46.50 18.39 6.49
N LEU A 334 -45.69 19.06 7.31
CA LEU A 334 -46.12 20.22 8.08
C LEU A 334 -46.46 21.42 7.17
N GLU A 335 -45.73 21.63 6.10
CA GLU A 335 -46.05 22.67 5.09
C GLU A 335 -47.34 22.35 4.34
N GLU A 336 -47.57 21.07 3.97
CA GLU A 336 -48.83 20.65 3.35
C GLU A 336 -50.06 20.78 4.33
N GLU A 337 -49.89 20.49 5.61
CA GLU A 337 -50.94 20.68 6.61
C GLU A 337 -51.24 22.15 6.84
N ALA A 338 -50.20 23.02 6.92
CA ALA A 338 -50.37 24.46 7.06
C ALA A 338 -51.10 25.08 5.84
N ALA A 339 -50.73 24.68 4.61
CA ALA A 339 -51.41 25.16 3.41
C ALA A 339 -52.89 24.75 3.36
N LYS A 340 -53.25 23.54 3.86
CA LYS A 340 -54.64 23.10 3.94
C LYS A 340 -55.45 23.82 5.03
N GLU A 341 -54.78 24.33 6.06
CA GLU A 341 -55.46 25.17 7.10
C GLU A 341 -55.70 26.61 6.60
N GLU A 342 -54.81 27.17 5.77
CA GLU A 342 -54.98 28.47 5.15
C GLU A 342 -56.12 28.50 4.10
N GLU A 343 -56.41 27.39 3.44
CA GLU A 343 -57.50 27.25 2.47
C GLU A 343 -58.87 27.01 3.10
N ARG A 344 -58.98 26.81 4.42
CA ARG A 344 -60.21 26.65 5.15
C ARG A 344 -60.67 27.94 5.84
#